data_c0fdb9d77fd8f1c1abf75ffca202b705
#
_entry.id   c0fdb9d77fd8f1c1abf75ffca202b705
#
_cell.length_a   1.000
_cell.length_b   1.000
_cell.length_c   1.000
_cell.angle_alpha   90.00
_cell.angle_beta   90.00
_cell.angle_gamma   90.00
#
_symmetry.space_group_name_H-M   'P 1'
#
loop_
_entity.id
_entity.type
_entity.pdbx_description
1 polymer ?
#
loop_
_entity_poly.entity_id
_entity_poly.type
_entity_poly.pdbx_seq_one_letter_code
_entity_poly.pdbx_strand_id
1 'polypeptide(L)'
;MKRIIMLLTLILALMCPALAGAEVSSDKMILDWTTSKVWVNGGDLCVTGTFFNKRNDLAITKLNEFIMRVTYTDKNGERKQFLGRPVKFPICNIPAKASRKLNLNFGPFADDSVNNWVTAQTYTFTYINGARF
;
A
#
# COMPACT_ATOMS: atom_id res chain seq x y z
N MET A 1 28.72 -13.01 -8.26
CA MET A 1 27.67 -13.81 -8.89
C MET A 1 26.27 -13.27 -8.62
N LYS A 2 25.92 -12.94 -7.40
CA LYS A 2 24.62 -12.36 -7.10
C LYS A 2 24.33 -11.08 -7.90
N ARG A 3 25.33 -10.26 -8.13
CA ARG A 3 25.20 -9.01 -8.89
C ARG A 3 24.85 -9.25 -10.36
N ILE A 4 25.38 -10.31 -10.95
CA ILE A 4 25.10 -10.66 -12.33
C ILE A 4 23.67 -11.14 -12.49
N ILE A 5 23.19 -11.93 -11.54
CA ILE A 5 21.80 -12.44 -11.53
C ILE A 5 20.81 -11.29 -11.36
N MET A 6 21.10 -10.34 -10.48
CA MET A 6 20.24 -9.16 -10.28
C MET A 6 20.21 -8.28 -11.53
N LEU A 7 21.35 -8.13 -12.21
CA LEU A 7 21.42 -7.36 -13.44
C LEU A 7 20.61 -7.99 -14.55
N LEU A 8 20.67 -9.32 -14.66
CA LEU A 8 19.88 -10.08 -15.62
C LEU A 8 18.38 -9.95 -15.36
N THR A 9 17.98 -10.03 -14.09
CA THR A 9 16.59 -9.85 -13.70
C THR A 9 16.09 -8.46 -14.03
N LEU A 10 16.92 -7.44 -13.81
CA LEU A 10 16.59 -6.07 -14.14
C LEU A 10 16.42 -5.87 -15.64
N ILE A 11 17.31 -6.46 -16.45
CA ILE A 11 17.24 -6.40 -17.91
C ILE A 11 15.97 -7.09 -18.40
N LEU A 12 15.62 -8.24 -17.84
CA LEU A 12 14.40 -8.95 -18.20
C LEU A 12 13.15 -8.12 -17.84
N ALA A 13 13.16 -7.45 -16.70
CA ALA A 13 12.07 -6.56 -16.31
C ALA A 13 11.92 -5.36 -17.25
N LEU A 14 13.03 -4.85 -17.77
CA LEU A 14 13.03 -3.76 -18.76
C LEU A 14 12.62 -4.23 -20.15
N MET A 15 12.86 -5.50 -20.46
CA MET A 15 12.50 -6.09 -21.75
C MET A 15 11.08 -6.65 -21.78
N CYS A 16 10.41 -6.78 -20.63
CA CYS A 16 8.97 -6.99 -20.57
C CYS A 16 8.30 -5.62 -20.76
N PRO A 17 8.11 -5.19 -22.01
CA PRO A 17 7.77 -3.81 -22.20
C PRO A 17 6.37 -3.55 -21.75
N ALA A 18 6.21 -2.38 -21.34
CA ALA A 18 5.03 -1.64 -21.13
C ALA A 18 3.86 -2.12 -21.96
N LEU A 19 3.35 -3.25 -21.63
CA LEU A 19 1.95 -3.49 -21.85
C LEU A 19 1.20 -2.49 -20.98
N ALA A 20 0.12 -1.95 -21.48
CA ALA A 20 -0.80 -1.18 -20.68
C ALA A 20 -1.04 -1.95 -19.38
N GLY A 21 -0.75 -1.35 -18.24
CA GLY A 21 -0.89 -2.02 -16.97
C GLY A 21 0.41 -2.52 -16.35
N ALA A 22 1.52 -1.82 -16.56
CA ALA A 22 2.75 -2.10 -15.83
C ALA A 22 2.55 -1.92 -14.33
N GLU A 23 3.08 -2.85 -13.55
CA GLU A 23 3.08 -2.73 -12.10
C GLU A 23 4.13 -1.74 -11.64
N VAL A 24 3.75 -0.89 -10.68
CA VAL A 24 4.63 0.10 -10.09
C VAL A 24 4.61 -0.06 -8.57
N SER A 25 5.77 0.08 -7.95
CA SER A 25 5.93 -0.05 -6.50
C SER A 25 6.06 1.32 -5.85
N SER A 26 5.15 1.61 -4.91
CA SER A 26 5.21 2.74 -3.97
C SER A 26 5.62 4.09 -4.57
N ASP A 27 5.17 4.40 -5.78
CA ASP A 27 5.47 5.68 -6.40
C ASP A 27 4.49 6.74 -5.94
N LYS A 28 4.92 7.53 -4.97
CA LYS A 28 4.13 8.61 -4.38
C LYS A 28 3.83 9.75 -5.34
N MET A 29 4.56 9.84 -6.44
CA MET A 29 4.28 10.84 -7.47
C MET A 29 3.07 10.46 -8.33
N ILE A 30 2.68 9.20 -8.27
CA ILE A 30 1.50 8.68 -8.97
C ILE A 30 0.39 8.42 -7.98
N LEU A 31 0.62 7.52 -7.04
CA LEU A 31 -0.38 7.08 -6.08
C LEU A 31 0.15 7.27 -4.66
N ASP A 32 -0.53 8.10 -3.90
CA ASP A 32 -0.15 8.42 -2.53
C ASP A 32 -1.13 7.82 -1.53
N TRP A 33 -0.59 7.29 -0.43
CA TRP A 33 -1.37 6.79 0.68
C TRP A 33 -1.24 7.69 1.88
N THR A 34 -2.37 8.00 2.51
CA THR A 34 -2.41 8.71 3.78
C THR A 34 -3.19 7.89 4.79
N THR A 35 -2.56 7.51 5.90
CA THR A 35 -3.23 6.84 7.01
C THR A 35 -3.94 7.86 7.87
N SER A 36 -5.23 7.66 8.09
CA SER A 36 -6.03 8.58 8.92
C SER A 36 -6.37 8.01 10.29
N LYS A 37 -6.41 6.67 10.44
CA LYS A 37 -6.78 6.04 11.71
C LYS A 37 -6.16 4.66 11.82
N VAL A 38 -5.70 4.33 13.02
CA VAL A 38 -5.24 2.98 13.39
C VAL A 38 -5.92 2.63 14.71
N TRP A 39 -6.62 1.49 14.75
CA TRP A 39 -7.35 1.08 15.95
C TRP A 39 -7.45 -0.44 16.04
N VAL A 40 -7.86 -0.92 17.19
CA VAL A 40 -8.11 -2.34 17.41
C VAL A 40 -9.62 -2.57 17.50
N ASN A 41 -10.11 -3.54 16.75
CA ASN A 41 -11.51 -3.90 16.71
C ASN A 41 -11.65 -5.41 16.79
N GLY A 42 -12.28 -5.90 17.89
CA GLY A 42 -12.49 -7.32 18.07
C GLY A 42 -11.21 -8.15 18.08
N GLY A 43 -10.11 -7.61 18.57
CA GLY A 43 -8.82 -8.28 18.58
C GLY A 43 -8.03 -8.20 17.29
N ASP A 44 -8.53 -7.48 16.29
CA ASP A 44 -7.86 -7.27 15.02
C ASP A 44 -7.33 -5.84 14.90
N LEU A 45 -6.17 -5.70 14.28
CA LEU A 45 -5.63 -4.38 13.94
C LEU A 45 -6.29 -3.87 12.67
N CYS A 46 -6.89 -2.69 12.78
CA CYS A 46 -7.58 -2.04 11.67
C CYS A 46 -6.92 -0.70 11.32
N VAL A 47 -6.89 -0.40 10.05
CA VAL A 47 -6.31 0.84 9.53
C VAL A 47 -7.26 1.45 8.51
N THR A 48 -7.52 2.73 8.66
CA THR A 48 -8.24 3.52 7.66
C THR A 48 -7.29 4.49 7.00
N GLY A 49 -7.34 4.57 5.70
CA GLY A 49 -6.55 5.51 4.95
C GLY A 49 -7.12 5.76 3.57
N THR A 50 -6.44 6.59 2.83
CA THR A 50 -6.89 7.03 1.51
C THR A 50 -5.77 6.94 0.50
N PHE A 51 -6.03 6.30 -0.62
CA PHE A 51 -5.20 6.42 -1.81
C PHE A 51 -5.67 7.60 -2.66
N PHE A 52 -4.73 8.37 -3.13
CA PHE A 52 -5.00 9.47 -4.04
C PHE A 52 -4.14 9.33 -5.30
N ASN A 53 -4.80 9.28 -6.47
CA ASN A 53 -4.12 9.32 -7.76
C ASN A 53 -3.79 10.77 -8.12
N LYS A 54 -2.52 11.12 -8.05
CA LYS A 54 -2.05 12.49 -8.30
C LYS A 54 -2.01 12.86 -9.77
N ARG A 55 -2.09 11.88 -10.65
CA ARG A 55 -1.93 12.09 -12.08
C ARG A 55 -3.26 12.43 -12.75
N ASN A 56 -3.17 13.18 -13.81
CA ASN A 56 -4.33 13.50 -14.65
C ASN A 56 -4.33 12.75 -15.98
N ASP A 57 -3.29 11.96 -16.24
CA ASP A 57 -3.05 11.29 -17.51
C ASP A 57 -3.06 9.76 -17.43
N LEU A 58 -3.33 9.21 -16.25
CA LEU A 58 -3.42 7.77 -16.06
C LEU A 58 -4.44 7.41 -14.98
N ALA A 59 -4.88 6.17 -15.01
CA ALA A 59 -5.77 5.63 -14.00
C ALA A 59 -5.18 4.36 -13.40
N ILE A 60 -5.37 4.19 -12.10
CA ILE A 60 -4.99 2.97 -11.39
C ILE A 60 -6.08 1.95 -11.67
N THR A 61 -5.70 0.80 -12.20
CA THR A 61 -6.65 -0.25 -12.53
C THR A 61 -6.75 -1.31 -11.46
N LYS A 62 -5.69 -1.48 -10.67
CA LYS A 62 -5.64 -2.52 -9.65
C LYS A 62 -4.60 -2.17 -8.59
N LEU A 63 -4.95 -2.43 -7.34
CA LEU A 63 -4.02 -2.46 -6.22
C LEU A 63 -3.60 -3.91 -6.02
N ASN A 64 -2.30 -4.20 -6.13
CA ASN A 64 -1.81 -5.57 -6.12
C ASN A 64 -1.35 -6.03 -4.76
N GLU A 65 -0.55 -5.22 -4.08
CA GLU A 65 0.04 -5.59 -2.80
C GLU A 65 0.12 -4.38 -1.89
N PHE A 66 -0.01 -4.62 -0.58
CA PHE A 66 0.09 -3.59 0.44
C PHE A 66 0.70 -4.21 1.69
N ILE A 67 1.82 -3.69 2.13
CA ILE A 67 2.49 -4.09 3.36
C ILE A 67 2.66 -2.84 4.22
N MET A 68 2.27 -2.92 5.48
CA MET A 68 2.37 -1.79 6.39
C MET A 68 3.14 -2.15 7.64
N ARG A 69 4.01 -1.24 8.05
CA ARG A 69 4.63 -1.24 9.37
C ARG A 69 3.92 -0.17 10.20
N VAL A 70 3.40 -0.58 11.34
CA VAL A 70 2.82 0.32 12.33
C VAL A 70 3.75 0.36 13.53
N THR A 71 4.27 1.52 13.83
CA THR A 71 5.02 1.76 15.07
C THR A 71 4.10 2.45 16.04
N TYR A 72 3.94 1.88 17.22
CA TYR A 72 2.93 2.35 18.18
C TYR A 72 3.41 2.20 19.62
N THR A 73 2.72 2.85 20.53
CA THR A 73 2.92 2.71 21.97
C THR A 73 1.75 1.90 22.53
N ASP A 74 2.06 0.84 23.28
CA ASP A 74 1.03 0.03 23.93
C ASP A 74 0.50 0.71 25.19
N LYS A 75 -0.45 0.04 25.88
CA LYS A 75 -1.05 0.57 27.10
C LYS A 75 -0.07 0.73 28.27
N ASN A 76 1.07 0.05 28.22
CA ASN A 76 2.11 0.10 29.23
C ASN A 76 3.18 1.14 28.92
N GLY A 77 3.01 1.89 27.83
CA GLY A 77 3.99 2.90 27.41
C GLY A 77 5.17 2.34 26.63
N GLU A 78 5.14 1.08 26.25
CA GLU A 78 6.18 0.43 25.49
C GLU A 78 6.03 0.68 24.00
N ARG A 79 7.14 1.04 23.34
CA ARG A 79 7.14 1.26 21.89
C ARG A 79 7.33 -0.06 21.15
N LYS A 80 6.41 -0.37 20.25
CA LYS A 80 6.38 -1.64 19.51
C LYS A 80 6.17 -1.41 18.02
N GLN A 81 6.43 -2.45 17.25
CA GLN A 81 6.19 -2.44 15.81
C GLN A 81 5.34 -3.65 15.41
N PHE A 82 4.44 -3.41 14.49
CA PHE A 82 3.67 -4.43 13.80
C PHE A 82 3.99 -4.33 12.31
N LEU A 83 4.22 -5.48 11.68
CA LEU A 83 4.41 -5.56 10.23
C LEU A 83 3.44 -6.58 9.68
N GLY A 84 2.63 -6.20 8.71
CA GLY A 84 1.66 -7.11 8.16
C GLY A 84 1.02 -6.65 6.87
N ARG A 85 0.16 -7.51 6.37
CA ARG A 85 -0.64 -7.30 5.17
C ARG A 85 -2.11 -7.33 5.53
N PRO A 86 -2.97 -6.62 4.80
CA PRO A 86 -4.42 -6.75 4.99
C PRO A 86 -4.86 -8.19 4.72
N VAL A 87 -5.78 -8.68 5.53
CA VAL A 87 -6.40 -10.01 5.35
C VAL A 87 -7.09 -10.08 3.99
N LYS A 88 -7.75 -8.98 3.63
CA LYS A 88 -8.33 -8.79 2.30
C LYS A 88 -7.90 -7.44 1.78
N PHE A 89 -7.36 -7.42 0.59
CA PHE A 89 -6.99 -6.17 -0.06
C PHE A 89 -7.89 -5.96 -1.28
N PRO A 90 -8.70 -4.90 -1.28
CA PRO A 90 -9.67 -4.73 -2.35
C PRO A 90 -9.01 -4.42 -3.69
N ILE A 91 -9.53 -5.04 -4.73
CA ILE A 91 -9.25 -4.62 -6.10
C ILE A 91 -10.11 -3.39 -6.34
N CYS A 92 -9.48 -2.27 -6.69
CA CYS A 92 -10.23 -1.06 -6.96
C CYS A 92 -9.59 -0.23 -8.05
N ASN A 93 -10.46 0.48 -8.77
CA ASN A 93 -10.04 1.46 -9.76
C ASN A 93 -9.93 2.82 -9.09
N ILE A 94 -8.86 3.55 -9.40
CA ILE A 94 -8.70 4.92 -8.96
C ILE A 94 -8.45 5.79 -10.20
N PRO A 95 -9.51 6.41 -10.72
CA PRO A 95 -9.38 7.30 -11.87
C PRO A 95 -8.42 8.46 -11.60
N ALA A 96 -8.02 9.12 -12.66
CA ALA A 96 -7.16 10.29 -12.56
C ALA A 96 -7.72 11.31 -11.57
N LYS A 97 -6.87 11.80 -10.68
CA LYS A 97 -7.23 12.80 -9.64
C LYS A 97 -8.28 12.32 -8.64
N ALA A 98 -8.65 11.05 -8.63
CA ALA A 98 -9.61 10.50 -7.70
C ALA A 98 -8.94 9.96 -6.44
N SER A 99 -9.74 9.82 -5.40
CA SER A 99 -9.34 9.22 -4.11
C SER A 99 -10.19 7.99 -3.83
N ARG A 100 -9.62 7.06 -3.07
CA ARG A 100 -10.35 5.90 -2.53
C ARG A 100 -10.00 5.74 -1.06
N LYS A 101 -11.00 5.83 -0.22
CA LYS A 101 -10.88 5.55 1.22
C LYS A 101 -11.04 4.06 1.46
N LEU A 102 -10.11 3.47 2.18
CA LEU A 102 -10.11 2.05 2.49
C LEU A 102 -10.06 1.83 3.99
N ASN A 103 -10.82 0.84 4.46
CA ASN A 103 -10.73 0.29 5.79
C ASN A 103 -10.09 -1.09 5.67
N LEU A 104 -8.90 -1.25 6.23
CA LEU A 104 -8.12 -2.48 6.09
C LEU A 104 -8.06 -3.19 7.44
N ASN A 105 -8.29 -4.50 7.41
CA ASN A 105 -8.13 -5.37 8.57
C ASN A 105 -6.83 -6.17 8.38
N PHE A 106 -5.90 -6.05 9.33
CA PHE A 106 -4.62 -6.73 9.29
C PHE A 106 -4.61 -8.03 10.10
N GLY A 107 -5.76 -8.45 10.62
CA GLY A 107 -5.89 -9.69 11.37
C GLY A 107 -5.52 -9.57 12.83
N PRO A 108 -5.29 -10.71 13.50
CA PRO A 108 -5.09 -10.76 14.93
C PRO A 108 -3.96 -9.87 15.41
N PHE A 109 -4.21 -9.15 16.51
CA PHE A 109 -3.29 -8.22 17.11
C PHE A 109 -3.17 -8.50 18.61
N ALA A 110 -1.93 -8.56 19.09
CA ALA A 110 -1.66 -8.98 20.47
C ALA A 110 -2.05 -7.95 21.53
N ASP A 111 -2.01 -6.66 21.16
CA ASP A 111 -2.33 -5.58 22.08
C ASP A 111 -3.77 -5.12 21.90
N ASP A 112 -4.33 -4.51 22.94
CA ASP A 112 -5.69 -4.01 22.92
C ASP A 112 -5.80 -2.53 22.61
N SER A 113 -4.66 -1.84 22.47
CA SER A 113 -4.63 -0.43 22.12
C SER A 113 -3.42 -0.08 21.29
N VAL A 114 -3.57 0.96 20.48
CA VAL A 114 -2.52 1.49 19.59
C VAL A 114 -2.50 3.00 19.78
N ASN A 115 -1.47 3.50 20.46
CA ASN A 115 -1.33 4.92 20.74
C ASN A 115 -0.12 5.50 20.02
N ASN A 116 -0.17 6.78 19.72
CA ASN A 116 0.96 7.50 19.11
C ASN A 116 1.55 6.74 17.92
N TRP A 117 0.70 6.27 17.06
CA TRP A 117 1.09 5.43 15.93
C TRP A 117 1.72 6.26 14.80
N VAL A 118 2.67 5.62 14.13
CA VAL A 118 3.25 6.11 12.88
C VAL A 118 3.23 4.93 11.91
N THR A 119 2.86 5.16 10.67
CA THR A 119 2.80 4.11 9.67
C THR A 119 3.81 4.36 8.56
N ALA A 120 4.37 3.26 8.06
CA ALA A 120 5.15 3.22 6.85
C ALA A 120 4.64 2.06 6.01
N GLN A 121 4.47 2.27 4.73
CA GLN A 121 3.87 1.28 3.86
C GLN A 121 4.60 1.18 2.54
N THR A 122 4.57 -0.02 1.98
CA THR A 122 4.93 -0.29 0.60
C THR A 122 3.75 -0.93 -0.10
N TYR A 123 3.54 -0.57 -1.34
CA TYR A 123 2.42 -1.09 -2.11
C TYR A 123 2.79 -1.16 -3.58
N THR A 124 2.11 -2.05 -4.29
CA THR A 124 2.24 -2.15 -5.73
C THR A 124 0.88 -1.96 -6.38
N PHE A 125 0.89 -1.39 -7.55
CA PHE A 125 -0.33 -1.11 -8.29
C PHE A 125 -0.08 -1.21 -9.79
N THR A 126 -1.16 -1.40 -10.53
CA THR A 126 -1.16 -1.44 -11.98
C THR A 126 -1.94 -0.23 -12.50
N TYR A 127 -1.43 0.41 -13.53
CA TYR A 127 -2.08 1.57 -14.12
C TYR A 127 -2.14 1.44 -15.65
N ILE A 128 -3.03 2.21 -16.25
CA ILE A 128 -3.03 2.42 -17.71
C ILE A 128 -2.97 3.91 -18.00
N ASN A 129 -2.31 4.24 -19.08
CA ASN A 129 -2.26 5.61 -19.58
C ASN A 129 -3.61 5.98 -20.20
N GLY A 130 -3.98 7.25 -20.02
CA GLY A 130 -5.29 7.72 -20.40
C GLY A 130 -6.17 7.90 -19.16
N ALA A 131 -6.83 9.02 -19.09
CA ALA A 131 -7.57 9.41 -17.87
C ALA A 131 -9.05 9.02 -17.94
N ARG A 132 -9.43 8.16 -18.81
CA ARG A 132 -10.85 7.85 -19.09
C ARG A 132 -11.29 6.59 -18.38
N PHE A 133 -12.08 6.80 -17.38
CA PHE A 133 -12.79 5.74 -16.65
C PHE A 133 -14.13 6.23 -16.22
#